data_80d0fc9775a62b274b7796d5fe9ddcbb
#
_entry.id   80d0fc9775a62b274b7796d5fe9ddcbb
#
_cell.length_a   1.000
_cell.length_b   1.000
_cell.length_c   1.000
_cell.angle_alpha   90.00
_cell.angle_beta   90.00
_cell.angle_gamma   90.00
#
_symmetry.space_group_name_H-M   'P 1'
#
loop_
_entity.id
_entity.type
_entity.pdbx_description
1 polymer ?
#
loop_
_entity_poly.entity_id
_entity_poly.type
_entity_poly.pdbx_seq_one_letter_code
_entity_poly.pdbx_strand_id
1 'polypeptide(L)' 'MRYHDAQPIHVGDAVTIDVRHEGTVVACIEDGIFLHPHTKEQWTHLHDGVLIDTSFGGVVHYADEAALEADHVRRAEKQL' A
#
# COMPACT_ATOMS: atom_id res chain seq x y z
N MET A 1 -7.20 5.13 4.62
CA MET A 1 -6.80 5.88 3.41
C MET A 1 -7.54 5.38 2.19
N ARG A 2 -7.68 6.24 1.22
CA ARG A 2 -8.36 5.93 -0.04
C ARG A 2 -7.49 6.33 -1.22
N TYR A 3 -7.68 5.63 -2.34
CA TYR A 3 -7.10 6.05 -3.61
C TYR A 3 -7.79 7.32 -4.12
N HIS A 4 -7.25 7.93 -5.16
CA HIS A 4 -7.81 9.15 -5.74
C HIS A 4 -9.22 8.94 -6.31
N ASP A 5 -9.60 7.71 -6.65
CA ASP A 5 -10.94 7.37 -7.12
C ASP A 5 -11.90 7.02 -5.97
N ALA A 6 -11.51 7.30 -4.73
CA ALA A 6 -12.28 7.10 -3.51
C ALA A 6 -12.42 5.64 -3.07
N GLN A 7 -11.81 4.68 -3.73
CA GLN A 7 -11.80 3.30 -3.26
C GLN A 7 -10.89 3.17 -2.03
N PRO A 8 -11.29 2.40 -1.01
CA PRO A 8 -10.42 2.19 0.14
C PRO A 8 -9.20 1.37 -0.26
N ILE A 9 -8.07 1.64 0.39
CA ILE A 9 -6.83 0.93 0.17
C ILE A 9 -6.82 -0.33 1.03
N HIS A 10 -6.59 -1.48 0.40
CA HIS A 10 -6.50 -2.75 1.10
C HIS A 10 -5.14 -3.40 0.85
N VAL A 11 -4.66 -4.10 1.86
CA VAL A 11 -3.43 -4.89 1.74
C VAL A 11 -3.61 -5.93 0.64
N GLY A 12 -2.59 -6.07 -0.21
CA GLY A 12 -2.63 -6.98 -1.35
C GLY A 12 -3.10 -6.33 -2.64
N ASP A 13 -3.60 -5.10 -2.59
CA ASP A 13 -4.03 -4.40 -3.80
C ASP A 13 -2.86 -4.23 -4.76
N ALA A 14 -3.12 -4.49 -6.05
CA ALA A 14 -2.17 -4.16 -7.10
C ALA A 14 -2.41 -2.72 -7.52
N VAL A 15 -1.33 -1.96 -7.67
CA VAL A 15 -1.39 -0.55 -8.03
C VAL A 15 -0.39 -0.22 -9.13
N THR A 16 -0.61 0.89 -9.81
CA THR A 16 0.41 1.48 -10.69
C THR A 16 0.87 2.79 -10.07
N ILE A 17 2.15 3.06 -10.18
CA ILE A 17 2.75 4.27 -9.66
C ILE A 17 3.30 5.05 -10.84
N ASP A 18 2.82 6.30 -10.98
CA ASP A 18 3.25 7.18 -12.07
C ASP A 18 3.04 6.55 -13.45
N VAL A 19 2.01 5.71 -13.58
CA VAL A 19 1.60 5.03 -14.81
C VAL A 19 2.62 4.03 -15.35
N ARG A 20 3.85 4.06 -14.89
CA ARG A 20 4.97 3.25 -15.41
C ARG A 20 5.35 2.08 -14.53
N HIS A 21 5.13 2.20 -13.24
CA HIS A 21 5.64 1.23 -12.28
C HIS A 21 4.50 0.50 -11.63
N GLU A 22 4.77 -0.73 -11.25
CA GLU A 22 3.80 -1.55 -10.54
C GLU A 22 4.15 -1.62 -9.07
N GLY A 23 3.17 -1.89 -8.24
CA GLY A 23 3.38 -2.07 -6.82
C GLY A 23 2.27 -2.89 -6.19
N THR A 24 2.53 -3.33 -4.98
CA THR A 24 1.57 -4.07 -4.17
C THR A 24 1.49 -3.41 -2.80
N VAL A 25 0.29 -3.14 -2.33
CA VAL A 25 0.09 -2.61 -0.98
C VAL A 25 0.41 -3.70 0.02
N VAL A 26 1.41 -3.48 0.85
CA VAL A 26 1.87 -4.49 1.83
C VAL A 26 1.51 -4.14 3.26
N ALA A 27 1.03 -2.94 3.52
CA ALA A 27 0.57 -2.57 4.85
C ALA A 27 -0.36 -1.37 4.81
N CYS A 28 -1.37 -1.41 5.68
CA CYS A 28 -2.20 -0.27 6.03
C CYS A 28 -1.90 0.02 7.48
N ILE A 29 -1.04 1.00 7.74
CA ILE A 29 -0.44 1.21 9.06
C ILE A 29 -1.47 1.65 10.08
N GLU A 30 -2.35 2.56 9.73
CA GLU A 30 -3.38 3.05 10.66
C GLU A 30 -4.36 1.97 11.07
N ASP A 31 -4.55 0.95 10.24
CA ASP A 31 -5.42 -0.19 10.56
C ASP A 31 -4.67 -1.34 11.22
N GLY A 32 -3.35 -1.26 11.27
CA GLY A 32 -2.53 -2.31 11.85
C GLY A 32 -2.49 -3.60 11.04
N ILE A 33 -2.75 -3.52 9.74
CA ILE A 33 -2.82 -4.69 8.86
C ILE A 33 -1.55 -4.74 8.00
N PHE A 34 -0.84 -5.86 8.09
CA PHE A 34 0.43 -6.06 7.39
C PHE A 34 0.40 -7.39 6.64
N LEU A 35 0.86 -7.35 5.39
CA LEU A 35 0.99 -8.55 4.57
C LEU A 35 2.32 -9.24 4.90
N HIS A 36 2.26 -10.55 5.18
CA HIS A 36 3.46 -11.34 5.43
C HIS A 36 4.47 -11.17 4.28
N PRO A 37 5.78 -11.02 4.51
CA PRO A 37 6.46 -11.12 5.82
C PRO A 37 6.62 -9.80 6.57
N HIS A 38 5.94 -8.76 6.15
CA HIS A 38 6.01 -7.47 6.85
C HIS A 38 5.25 -7.57 8.16
N THR A 39 5.82 -7.03 9.23
CA THR A 39 5.22 -7.07 10.54
C THR A 39 5.10 -5.70 11.15
N LYS A 40 4.15 -5.56 12.06
CA LYS A 40 3.95 -4.32 12.78
C LYS A 40 5.22 -3.86 13.50
N GLU A 41 5.99 -4.81 14.03
CA GLU A 41 7.20 -4.52 14.78
C GLU A 41 8.28 -3.87 13.93
N GLN A 42 8.34 -4.20 12.65
CA GLN A 42 9.31 -3.60 11.73
C GLN A 42 9.02 -2.12 11.49
N TRP A 43 7.77 -1.72 11.64
CA TRP A 43 7.32 -0.40 11.23
C TRP A 43 6.68 0.39 12.37
N THR A 44 7.07 0.09 13.61
CA THR A 44 6.49 0.74 14.81
C THR A 44 6.71 2.25 14.85
N HIS A 45 7.72 2.76 14.16
CA HIS A 45 7.98 4.19 14.09
C HIS A 45 7.02 4.94 13.17
N LEU A 46 6.22 4.23 12.40
CA LEU A 46 5.23 4.83 11.51
C LEU A 46 3.85 4.71 12.13
N HIS A 47 3.07 5.78 12.09
CA HIS A 47 1.75 5.81 12.71
C HIS A 47 0.61 5.83 11.70
N ASP A 48 0.84 6.38 10.53
CA ASP A 48 -0.19 6.58 9.51
C ASP A 48 0.32 6.16 8.14
N GLY A 49 -0.63 5.96 7.23
CA GLY A 49 -0.31 5.76 5.84
C GLY A 49 -0.28 4.30 5.41
N VAL A 50 0.35 4.08 4.28
CA VAL A 50 0.47 2.76 3.68
C VAL A 50 1.89 2.50 3.23
N LEU A 51 2.24 1.22 3.14
CA LEU A 51 3.50 0.77 2.55
C LEU A 51 3.17 0.06 1.26
N ILE A 52 3.91 0.41 0.20
CA ILE A 52 3.76 -0.20 -1.11
C ILE A 52 5.11 -0.74 -1.53
N ASP A 53 5.14 -2.03 -1.87
CA ASP A 53 6.33 -2.67 -2.42
C ASP A 53 6.35 -2.35 -3.91
N THR A 54 7.28 -1.49 -4.31
CA THR A 54 7.33 -0.95 -5.67
C THR A 54 8.34 -1.68 -6.52
N SER A 55 8.09 -1.69 -7.83
CA SER A 55 9.00 -2.33 -8.77
C SER A 55 10.30 -1.53 -8.98
N PHE A 56 10.34 -0.26 -8.59
CA PHE A 56 11.49 0.61 -8.87
C PHE A 56 12.41 0.83 -7.66
N GLY A 57 11.99 0.54 -6.47
CA GLY A 57 12.81 0.88 -5.30
C GLY A 57 12.41 0.19 -4.01
N GLY A 58 11.73 -0.92 -4.08
CA GLY A 58 11.31 -1.66 -2.89
C GLY A 58 10.15 -0.98 -2.16
N VAL A 59 10.08 -1.16 -0.85
CA VAL A 59 8.95 -0.65 -0.07
C VAL A 59 9.06 0.84 0.16
N VAL A 60 8.00 1.57 -0.20
CA VAL A 60 7.92 3.02 -0.03
C VAL A 60 6.74 3.34 0.89
N HIS A 61 6.95 4.29 1.79
CA HIS A 61 5.92 4.77 2.71
C HIS A 61 5.23 6.00 2.15
N TYR A 62 3.90 5.95 2.07
CA TYR A 62 3.08 7.09 1.71
C TYR A 62 2.27 7.49 2.94
N ALA A 63 2.58 8.65 3.50
CA ALA A 63 2.08 9.06 4.81
C ALA A 63 0.58 9.40 4.81
N ASP A 64 0.07 9.93 3.70
CA ASP A 64 -1.32 10.33 3.59
C ASP A 64 -1.79 10.28 2.14
N GLU A 65 -3.06 10.59 1.92
CA GLU A 65 -3.66 10.52 0.58
C GLU A 65 -3.06 11.55 -0.37
N ALA A 66 -2.62 12.68 0.15
CA ALA A 66 -2.00 13.71 -0.68
C ALA A 66 -0.63 13.28 -1.19
N ALA A 67 0.08 12.48 -0.40
CA ALA A 67 1.40 11.97 -0.79
C ALA A 67 1.30 10.74 -1.70
N LEU A 68 0.14 10.10 -1.75
CA LEU A 68 -0.04 8.86 -2.50
C LEU A 68 0.02 9.10 -4.00
N GLU A 69 0.94 8.42 -4.67
CA GLU A 69 1.13 8.53 -6.11
C GLU A 69 0.67 7.27 -6.85
N ALA A 70 -0.05 6.41 -6.18
CA ALA A 70 -0.47 5.13 -6.71
C ALA A 70 -1.95 5.15 -7.10
N ASP A 71 -2.24 4.49 -8.22
CA ASP A 71 -3.60 4.27 -8.68
C ASP A 71 -3.96 2.81 -8.56
N HIS A 72 -5.17 2.53 -8.14
CA HIS A 72 -5.66 1.17 -7.97
C HIS A 72 -5.82 0.48 -9.32
N VAL A 73 -5.28 -0.73 -9.44
CA VAL A 73 -5.44 -1.56 -10.62
C VAL A 73 -6.43 -2.68 -10.36
N ARG A 74 -6.17 -3.46 -9.32
CA ARG A 74 -7.10 -4.52 -8.93
C ARG A 74 -6.92 -4.86 -7.46
N ARG A 75 -8.00 -5.35 -6.86
CA ARG A 75 -7.99 -5.86 -5.51
C ARG A 75 -7.37 -7.26 -5.49
N ALA A 76 -6.69 -7.59 -4.40
CA ALA A 76 -6.16 -8.94 -4.25
C ALA A 76 -7.31 -9.95 -4.34
N GLU A 77 -7.08 -11.02 -5.12
CA GLU A 77 -8.05 -12.10 -5.18
C GLU A 77 -8.01 -12.87 -3.88
N LYS A 78 -9.20 -13.20 -3.41
CA LYS A 78 -9.31 -13.99 -2.20
C LYS A 78 -8.95 -15.44 -2.53
N GLN A 79 -7.96 -15.96 -1.84
CA GLN A 79 -7.58 -17.35 -1.98
C GLN A 79 -8.55 -18.23 -1.21
N LEU A 80 -9.05 -19.24 -1.84
CA LEU A 80 -10.01 -20.17 -1.24
C LEU A 80 -9.38 -21.53 -1.00
#